data_6bc8a3a7b8296855837984053c18019b
#
_entry.id   6bc8a3a7b8296855837984053c18019b
#
_cell.length_a   1.000
_cell.length_b   1.000
_cell.length_c   1.000
_cell.angle_alpha   90.00
_cell.angle_beta   90.00
_cell.angle_gamma   90.00
#
_symmetry.space_group_name_H-M   'P 1'
#
loop_
_entity.id
_entity.type
_entity.pdbx_description
1 polymer ?
#
loop_
_entity_poly.entity_id
_entity_poly.type
_entity_poly.pdbx_seq_one_letter_code
_entity_poly.pdbx_strand_id
1 'polypeptide(L)'
;MNTAIDTDDGNPVLRKLVQEAMQNWKAGIVATVKTGIERGEIRSSTEPRRIANAVIATLEGALMISRLEGNRNAMHDAQAVLQEMLSGIKSQRRHHRSSAKAPDTIIDCSTR
;
A
#
# COMPACT_ATOMS: atom_id res chain seq x y z
N MET A 1 18.43 -10.86 -9.96
CA MET A 1 17.91 -9.97 -10.81
C MET A 1 17.67 -10.48 -12.14
N ASN A 2 18.62 -10.99 -12.71
CA ASN A 2 18.42 -11.52 -13.99
C ASN A 2 17.52 -12.73 -14.00
N THR A 3 17.34 -13.32 -12.88
CA THR A 3 16.51 -14.53 -12.82
C THR A 3 15.11 -14.30 -13.33
N ALA A 4 14.51 -13.19 -12.94
CA ALA A 4 13.18 -12.91 -13.39
C ALA A 4 13.15 -12.63 -14.89
N ILE A 5 14.16 -11.95 -15.36
CA ILE A 5 14.25 -11.65 -16.78
C ILE A 5 14.48 -12.92 -17.58
N ASP A 6 15.36 -13.76 -17.09
CA ASP A 6 15.65 -15.00 -17.77
C ASP A 6 14.42 -15.87 -17.87
N THR A 7 13.63 -15.90 -16.80
CA THR A 7 12.41 -16.67 -16.79
C THR A 7 11.44 -16.16 -17.85
N ASP A 8 11.32 -14.86 -17.93
CA ASP A 8 10.45 -14.24 -18.91
C ASP A 8 10.88 -14.61 -20.32
N ASP A 9 12.18 -14.55 -20.57
CA ASP A 9 12.69 -14.86 -21.89
C ASP A 9 12.58 -16.32 -22.23
N GLY A 10 12.75 -17.16 -21.25
CA GLY A 10 12.81 -18.59 -21.50
C GLY A 10 11.48 -19.30 -21.46
N ASN A 11 10.42 -18.65 -21.01
CA ASN A 11 9.13 -19.33 -20.87
C ASN A 11 7.97 -18.38 -21.06
N PRO A 12 7.47 -18.26 -22.29
CA PRO A 12 6.38 -17.34 -22.58
C PRO A 12 5.09 -17.64 -21.82
N VAL A 13 4.84 -18.93 -21.54
CA VAL A 13 3.65 -19.29 -20.79
C VAL A 13 3.73 -18.79 -19.36
N LEU A 14 4.87 -19.02 -18.73
CA LEU A 14 5.08 -18.56 -17.37
C LEU A 14 5.02 -17.04 -17.30
N ARG A 15 5.61 -16.38 -18.26
CA ARG A 15 5.60 -14.93 -18.31
C ARG A 15 4.17 -14.41 -18.36
N LYS A 16 3.34 -15.04 -19.20
CA LYS A 16 1.96 -14.62 -19.31
C LYS A 16 1.21 -14.83 -18.00
N LEU A 17 1.44 -15.96 -17.34
CA LEU A 17 0.79 -16.23 -16.07
C LEU A 17 1.18 -15.20 -15.02
N VAL A 18 2.46 -14.84 -14.99
CA VAL A 18 2.93 -13.84 -14.03
C VAL A 18 2.30 -12.50 -14.33
N GLN A 19 2.21 -12.12 -15.60
CA GLN A 19 1.60 -10.86 -15.98
C GLN A 19 0.15 -10.82 -15.58
N GLU A 20 -0.58 -11.90 -15.78
CA GLU A 20 -1.99 -11.95 -15.42
C GLU A 20 -2.17 -11.86 -13.91
N ALA A 21 -1.33 -12.55 -13.16
CA ALA A 21 -1.41 -12.49 -11.70
C ALA A 21 -1.15 -11.07 -11.21
N MET A 22 -0.17 -10.40 -11.78
CA MET A 22 0.12 -9.02 -11.43
C MET A 22 -1.03 -8.10 -11.75
N GLN A 23 -1.63 -8.29 -12.92
CA GLN A 23 -2.76 -7.46 -13.31
C GLN A 23 -3.94 -7.65 -12.37
N ASN A 24 -4.21 -8.89 -11.98
CA ASN A 24 -5.30 -9.17 -11.06
C ASN A 24 -5.03 -8.56 -9.69
N TRP A 25 -3.81 -8.68 -9.22
CA TRP A 25 -3.43 -8.13 -7.94
C TRP A 25 -3.57 -6.60 -7.95
N LYS A 26 -3.06 -5.99 -9.00
CA LYS A 26 -3.13 -4.56 -9.15
C LYS A 26 -4.58 -4.08 -9.21
N ALA A 27 -5.40 -4.79 -9.97
CA ALA A 27 -6.81 -4.42 -10.08
C ALA A 27 -7.51 -4.50 -8.74
N GLY A 28 -7.17 -5.50 -7.93
CA GLY A 28 -7.75 -5.65 -6.60
C GLY A 28 -7.40 -4.47 -5.70
N ILE A 29 -6.15 -4.04 -5.74
CA ILE A 29 -5.71 -2.92 -4.92
C ILE A 29 -6.39 -1.63 -5.41
N VAL A 30 -6.44 -1.44 -6.72
CA VAL A 30 -7.11 -0.26 -7.28
C VAL A 30 -8.56 -0.21 -6.83
N ALA A 31 -9.26 -1.33 -6.91
CA ALA A 31 -10.66 -1.38 -6.52
C ALA A 31 -10.83 -1.05 -5.04
N THR A 32 -9.95 -1.57 -4.21
CA THR A 32 -10.01 -1.32 -2.77
C THR A 32 -9.80 0.17 -2.46
N VAL A 33 -8.84 0.79 -3.14
CA VAL A 33 -8.57 2.20 -2.92
C VAL A 33 -9.76 3.04 -3.39
N LYS A 34 -10.34 2.69 -4.53
CA LYS A 34 -11.49 3.42 -5.03
C LYS A 34 -12.66 3.35 -4.06
N THR A 35 -12.90 2.17 -3.51
CA THR A 35 -13.96 2.01 -2.52
C THR A 35 -13.68 2.88 -1.30
N GLY A 36 -12.43 2.92 -0.86
CA GLY A 36 -12.09 3.76 0.28
C GLY A 36 -12.33 5.24 0.01
N ILE A 37 -12.05 5.67 -1.22
CA ILE A 37 -12.30 7.06 -1.59
C ILE A 37 -13.81 7.33 -1.58
N GLU A 38 -14.60 6.41 -2.13
CA GLU A 38 -16.03 6.57 -2.18
C GLU A 38 -16.65 6.63 -0.79
N ARG A 39 -16.06 5.91 0.15
CA ARG A 39 -16.57 5.91 1.51
C ARG A 39 -16.04 7.07 2.34
N GLY A 40 -15.19 7.88 1.76
CA GLY A 40 -14.62 8.99 2.50
C GLY A 40 -13.52 8.60 3.46
N GLU A 41 -13.02 7.39 3.37
CA GLU A 41 -11.95 6.91 4.24
C GLU A 41 -10.58 7.21 3.68
N ILE A 42 -10.48 7.41 2.38
CA ILE A 42 -9.25 7.74 1.72
C ILE A 42 -9.43 9.07 1.02
N ARG A 43 -8.38 9.88 1.04
CA ARG A 43 -8.46 11.20 0.42
C ARG A 43 -8.79 11.10 -1.05
N SER A 44 -9.68 11.96 -1.51
CA SER A 44 -10.11 11.93 -2.90
C SER A 44 -9.01 12.26 -3.88
N SER A 45 -7.96 12.92 -3.41
CA SER A 45 -6.84 13.25 -4.29
C SER A 45 -5.91 12.05 -4.52
N THR A 46 -6.17 10.95 -3.85
CA THR A 46 -5.35 9.75 -4.00
C THR A 46 -5.57 9.12 -5.37
N GLU A 47 -4.48 8.75 -6.01
CA GLU A 47 -4.55 8.12 -7.31
C GLU A 47 -4.45 6.59 -7.12
N PRO A 48 -5.56 5.87 -7.31
CA PRO A 48 -5.54 4.42 -6.99
C PRO A 48 -4.46 3.64 -7.71
N ARG A 49 -4.22 3.95 -8.97
CA ARG A 49 -3.22 3.21 -9.73
C ARG A 49 -1.82 3.42 -9.18
N ARG A 50 -1.54 4.63 -8.71
CA ARG A 50 -0.23 4.90 -8.14
C ARG A 50 -0.02 4.12 -6.86
N ILE A 51 -1.05 4.05 -6.04
CA ILE A 51 -0.96 3.29 -4.80
C ILE A 51 -0.73 1.82 -5.11
N ALA A 52 -1.47 1.28 -6.06
CA ALA A 52 -1.31 -0.13 -6.42
C ALA A 52 0.11 -0.41 -6.91
N ASN A 53 0.63 0.43 -7.78
CA ASN A 53 1.98 0.24 -8.29
C ASN A 53 3.01 0.34 -7.17
N ALA A 54 2.85 1.29 -6.27
CA ALA A 54 3.80 1.46 -5.18
C ALA A 54 3.78 0.27 -4.23
N VAL A 55 2.61 -0.24 -3.92
CA VAL A 55 2.50 -1.40 -3.04
C VAL A 55 3.17 -2.61 -3.66
N ILE A 56 2.85 -2.88 -4.92
CA ILE A 56 3.41 -4.05 -5.59
C ILE A 56 4.91 -3.92 -5.76
N ALA A 57 5.39 -2.77 -6.18
CA ALA A 57 6.81 -2.55 -6.39
C ALA A 57 7.58 -2.70 -5.08
N THR A 58 7.01 -2.19 -3.98
CA THR A 58 7.67 -2.28 -2.68
C THR A 58 7.77 -3.73 -2.23
N LEU A 59 6.69 -4.48 -2.37
CA LEU A 59 6.69 -5.88 -1.94
C LEU A 59 7.59 -6.73 -2.82
N GLU A 60 7.57 -6.49 -4.13
CA GLU A 60 8.42 -7.25 -5.04
C GLU A 60 9.89 -6.98 -4.76
N GLY A 61 10.23 -5.71 -4.56
CA GLY A 61 11.61 -5.37 -4.24
C GLY A 61 12.05 -5.95 -2.92
N ALA A 62 11.18 -5.90 -1.93
CA ALA A 62 11.50 -6.45 -0.62
C ALA A 62 11.71 -7.95 -0.68
N LEU A 63 10.91 -8.62 -1.48
CA LEU A 63 11.05 -10.07 -1.64
C LEU A 63 12.41 -10.41 -2.26
N MET A 64 12.80 -9.65 -3.28
CA MET A 64 14.08 -9.88 -3.91
C MET A 64 15.23 -9.65 -2.93
N ILE A 65 15.18 -8.56 -2.18
CA ILE A 65 16.22 -8.26 -1.21
C ILE A 65 16.29 -9.35 -0.14
N SER A 66 15.12 -9.80 0.34
CA SER A 66 15.08 -10.83 1.34
C SER A 66 15.74 -12.12 0.86
N ARG A 67 15.52 -12.46 -0.40
CA ARG A 67 16.15 -13.65 -0.96
C ARG A 67 17.67 -13.48 -1.04
N LEU A 68 18.11 -12.30 -1.46
CA LEU A 68 19.54 -12.06 -1.58
C LEU A 68 20.23 -12.05 -0.22
N GLU A 69 19.56 -11.52 0.79
CA GLU A 69 20.14 -11.44 2.11
C GLU A 69 19.91 -12.66 2.98
N GLY A 70 18.99 -13.51 2.58
CA GLY A 70 18.70 -14.72 3.32
C GLY A 70 17.96 -14.49 4.62
N ASN A 71 17.22 -13.38 4.73
CA ASN A 71 16.41 -13.13 5.91
C ASN A 71 15.21 -12.28 5.53
N ARG A 72 14.32 -12.02 6.48
CA ARG A 72 13.09 -11.31 6.22
C ARG A 72 13.11 -9.84 6.59
N ASN A 73 14.26 -9.30 6.88
CA ASN A 73 14.32 -7.92 7.34
C ASN A 73 13.72 -6.94 6.33
N ALA A 74 14.04 -7.13 5.05
CA ALA A 74 13.52 -6.23 4.03
C ALA A 74 12.00 -6.31 3.93
N MET A 75 11.43 -7.51 4.13
CA MET A 75 9.97 -7.64 4.09
C MET A 75 9.34 -6.92 5.28
N HIS A 76 9.94 -7.02 6.46
CA HIS A 76 9.43 -6.31 7.62
C HIS A 76 9.52 -4.80 7.43
N ASP A 77 10.61 -4.33 6.85
CA ASP A 77 10.77 -2.91 6.58
C ASP A 77 9.75 -2.43 5.57
N ALA A 78 9.53 -3.22 4.53
CA ALA A 78 8.54 -2.87 3.51
C ALA A 78 7.15 -2.77 4.12
N GLN A 79 6.82 -3.71 5.00
CA GLN A 79 5.53 -3.70 5.64
C GLN A 79 5.36 -2.42 6.47
N ALA A 80 6.38 -2.04 7.22
CA ALA A 80 6.31 -0.84 8.03
C ALA A 80 6.13 0.41 7.17
N VAL A 81 6.88 0.51 6.08
CA VAL A 81 6.79 1.66 5.20
C VAL A 81 5.43 1.71 4.52
N LEU A 82 4.91 0.55 4.11
CA LEU A 82 3.60 0.52 3.47
C LEU A 82 2.51 0.95 4.44
N GLN A 83 2.62 0.57 5.71
CA GLN A 83 1.67 1.01 6.70
C GLN A 83 1.69 2.52 6.86
N GLU A 84 2.88 3.12 6.85
CA GLU A 84 3.00 4.56 6.93
C GLU A 84 2.39 5.23 5.71
N MET A 85 2.65 4.68 4.54
CA MET A 85 2.10 5.25 3.32
C MET A 85 0.58 5.19 3.34
N LEU A 86 0.04 4.06 3.74
CA LEU A 86 -1.41 3.91 3.77
C LEU A 86 -2.05 4.80 4.81
N SER A 87 -1.38 5.02 5.93
CA SER A 87 -1.88 5.95 6.92
C SER A 87 -1.90 7.36 6.35
N GLY A 88 -0.93 7.68 5.53
CA GLY A 88 -0.84 9.02 4.96
C GLY A 88 -1.93 9.36 3.96
N ILE A 89 -2.58 8.36 3.38
CA ILE A 89 -3.66 8.64 2.43
C ILE A 89 -5.03 8.60 3.06
N LYS A 90 -5.12 8.36 4.37
CA LYS A 90 -6.40 8.36 5.03
C LYS A 90 -7.01 9.76 4.97
N SER A 91 -8.34 9.77 4.97
CA SER A 91 -9.06 11.01 4.87
C SER A 91 -8.75 11.91 6.05
N GLN A 92 -8.35 13.16 5.77
CA GLN A 92 -8.09 14.12 6.79
C GLN A 92 -9.31 14.52 7.53
N ARG A 93 -10.43 14.51 6.85
CA ARG A 93 -11.68 14.84 7.44
C ARG A 93 -11.99 13.93 8.62
N ARG A 94 -11.78 12.64 8.43
CA ARG A 94 -12.03 11.69 9.47
C ARG A 94 -11.08 11.89 10.63
N HIS A 95 -9.81 12.10 10.34
CA HIS A 95 -8.81 12.33 11.36
C HIS A 95 -9.11 13.60 12.12
N HIS A 96 -9.47 14.63 11.43
CA HIS A 96 -9.77 15.91 12.02
C HIS A 96 -10.96 15.79 12.98
N ARG A 97 -11.95 15.04 12.59
CA ARG A 97 -13.11 14.87 13.43
C ARG A 97 -12.76 14.18 14.74
N SER A 98 -11.92 13.20 14.69
CA SER A 98 -11.50 12.51 15.89
C SER A 98 -10.72 13.43 16.79
N SER A 99 -9.86 14.19 16.23
CA SER A 99 -9.07 15.12 17.01
C SER A 99 -9.94 16.17 17.67
N ALA A 100 -10.87 16.64 16.96
CA ALA A 100 -11.74 17.67 17.49
C ALA A 100 -12.52 17.19 18.69
N LYS A 101 -12.95 15.98 18.65
CA LYS A 101 -13.69 15.47 19.76
C LYS A 101 -12.89 15.38 21.02
N ALA A 102 -11.70 14.86 20.92
CA ALA A 102 -10.87 14.70 22.10
C ALA A 102 -10.56 16.03 22.77
N PRO A 103 -10.15 17.02 22.02
CA PRO A 103 -9.85 18.30 22.64
C PRO A 103 -11.05 18.94 23.33
N ASP A 104 -12.17 18.80 22.73
CA ASP A 104 -13.35 19.40 23.33
C ASP A 104 -13.57 18.85 24.72
N THR A 105 -13.43 17.61 24.85
CA THR A 105 -13.64 16.99 26.13
C THR A 105 -12.63 17.50 27.13
N ILE A 106 -11.40 17.59 26.73
CA ILE A 106 -10.37 18.05 27.61
C ILE A 106 -10.56 19.46 28.04
N ILE A 107 -10.90 20.27 27.12
CA ILE A 107 -11.09 21.67 27.39
C ILE A 107 -12.14 21.83 28.40
N ASP A 108 -13.18 21.15 28.24
CA ASP A 108 -14.23 21.26 29.19
C ASP A 108 -13.73 21.01 30.54
N CYS A 109 -12.94 20.06 30.66
CA CYS A 109 -12.45 19.76 31.97
C CYS A 109 -11.53 20.80 32.49
N SER A 110 -10.66 21.24 31.67
CA SER A 110 -9.68 22.15 32.22
C SER A 110 -10.25 23.49 32.44
N THR A 111 -11.10 23.83 31.63
CA THR A 111 -11.56 25.13 31.73
C THR A 111 -12.14 25.29 32.91
N ARG A 112 -12.20 24.49 33.28
CA ARG A 112 -12.66 24.60 34.29
C ARG A 112 -12.08 24.50 35.15
#